data_c2d1a67edd25d44c5aeadf526768fcce
#
_entry.id   c2d1a67edd25d44c5aeadf526768fcce
#
_cell.length_a   1.000
_cell.length_b   1.000
_cell.length_c   1.000
_cell.angle_alpha   90.00
_cell.angle_beta   90.00
_cell.angle_gamma   90.00
#
_symmetry.space_group_name_H-M   'P 1'
#
loop_
_entity.id
_entity.type
_entity.pdbx_description
1 polymer ?
#
loop_
_entity_poly.entity_id
_entity_poly.type
_entity_poly.pdbx_seq_one_letter_code
_entity_poly.pdbx_strand_id
1 'polypeptide(L)'
;GTYRVPARLALDELGELFDLEIDDDDVDTAGGLLTKAIGRVPLPGARGSAQGVDLVAEEAVGRRRQVATLIASRTPEPADHHE
;
A
#
# COMPACT_ATOMS: atom_id res chain seq x y z
N GLY A 1 -7.31 5.63 -10.45
CA GLY A 1 -6.02 6.13 -10.59
C GLY A 1 -4.97 5.54 -9.70
N THR A 2 -3.77 5.89 -10.00
CA THR A 2 -2.60 5.46 -9.26
C THR A 2 -2.00 6.67 -8.55
N TYR A 3 -1.64 6.51 -7.29
CA TYR A 3 -1.09 7.58 -6.48
C TYR A 3 0.27 7.21 -5.95
N ARG A 4 1.18 8.16 -5.96
CA ARG A 4 2.47 8.03 -5.31
C ARG A 4 2.33 8.66 -3.93
N VAL A 5 2.50 7.86 -2.88
CA VAL A 5 2.27 8.31 -1.52
C VAL A 5 3.48 8.02 -0.65
N PRO A 6 3.71 8.84 0.40
CA PRO A 6 4.76 8.49 1.35
C PRO A 6 4.38 7.25 2.13
N ALA A 7 5.38 6.44 2.48
CA ALA A 7 5.13 5.23 3.25
C ALA A 7 4.51 5.54 4.61
N ARG A 8 4.75 6.73 5.13
CA ARG A 8 4.20 7.18 6.41
C ARG A 8 2.80 7.77 6.33
N LEU A 9 2.17 7.76 5.13
CA LEU A 9 0.82 8.29 4.98
C LEU A 9 -0.13 7.51 5.88
N ALA A 10 -0.97 8.24 6.64
CA ALA A 10 -1.93 7.61 7.53
C ALA A 10 -2.96 6.79 6.76
N LEU A 11 -3.42 5.69 7.36
CA LEU A 11 -4.37 4.80 6.70
C LEU A 11 -5.68 5.48 6.31
N ASP A 12 -6.19 6.36 7.16
CA ASP A 12 -7.43 7.07 6.85
C ASP A 12 -7.26 8.00 5.64
N GLU A 13 -6.10 8.64 5.53
CA GLU A 13 -5.80 9.47 4.36
C GLU A 13 -5.64 8.61 3.10
N LEU A 14 -5.00 7.46 3.23
CA LEU A 14 -4.88 6.52 2.12
C LEU A 14 -6.27 6.09 1.63
N GLY A 15 -7.15 5.76 2.57
CA GLY A 15 -8.50 5.38 2.23
C GLY A 15 -9.28 6.47 1.51
N GLU A 16 -9.06 7.72 1.90
CA GLU A 16 -9.74 8.85 1.26
C GLU A 16 -9.39 8.99 -0.23
N LEU A 17 -8.17 8.63 -0.59
CA LEU A 17 -7.77 8.68 -2.00
C LEU A 17 -8.60 7.75 -2.87
N PHE A 18 -9.12 6.68 -2.30
CA PHE A 18 -9.84 5.64 -3.04
C PHE A 18 -11.30 5.52 -2.61
N ASP A 19 -11.76 6.43 -1.78
CA ASP A 19 -13.12 6.37 -1.23
C ASP A 19 -13.37 5.04 -0.50
N LEU A 20 -12.39 4.63 0.31
CA LEU A 20 -12.43 3.40 1.08
C LEU A 20 -12.22 3.69 2.55
N GLU A 21 -12.77 2.86 3.41
CA GLU A 21 -12.44 2.88 4.82
C GLU A 21 -11.33 1.85 5.05
N ILE A 22 -10.14 2.34 5.35
CA ILE A 22 -9.01 1.48 5.63
C ILE A 22 -8.66 1.63 7.10
N ASP A 23 -8.71 0.54 7.82
CA ASP A 23 -8.49 0.53 9.26
C ASP A 23 -7.79 -0.75 9.65
N ASP A 24 -6.86 -0.66 10.60
CA ASP A 24 -6.11 -1.81 11.05
C ASP A 24 -5.64 -1.57 12.49
N ASP A 25 -5.75 -2.59 13.33
CA ASP A 25 -5.38 -2.49 14.73
C ASP A 25 -3.87 -2.53 14.94
N ASP A 26 -3.14 -3.05 13.98
CA ASP A 26 -1.69 -3.28 14.13
C ASP A 26 -0.84 -2.21 13.47
N VAL A 27 -1.37 -1.51 12.48
CA VAL A 27 -0.60 -0.54 11.68
C VAL A 27 -1.39 0.74 11.50
N ASP A 28 -0.67 1.85 11.32
CA ASP A 28 -1.26 3.17 11.16
C ASP A 28 -0.96 3.81 9.81
N THR A 29 -0.05 3.23 9.05
CA THR A 29 0.46 3.86 7.83
C THR A 29 0.39 2.95 6.64
N ALA A 30 0.48 3.54 5.45
CA ALA A 30 0.50 2.79 4.20
C ALA A 30 1.67 1.79 4.16
N GLY A 31 2.85 2.24 4.60
CA GLY A 31 4.01 1.35 4.65
C GLY A 31 3.82 0.20 5.63
N GLY A 32 3.21 0.49 6.79
CA GLY A 32 2.88 -0.54 7.76
C GLY A 32 1.86 -1.54 7.20
N LEU A 33 0.89 -1.04 6.44
CA LEU A 33 -0.11 -1.91 5.82
C LEU A 33 0.55 -2.86 4.82
N LEU A 34 1.48 -2.34 4.00
CA LEU A 34 2.21 -3.19 3.06
C LEU A 34 3.05 -4.22 3.81
N THR A 35 3.73 -3.81 4.88
CA THR A 35 4.52 -4.72 5.70
C THR A 35 3.67 -5.86 6.23
N LYS A 36 2.48 -5.53 6.72
CA LYS A 36 1.56 -6.55 7.23
C LYS A 36 1.08 -7.47 6.10
N ALA A 37 0.78 -6.91 4.94
CA ALA A 37 0.26 -7.68 3.81
C ALA A 37 1.25 -8.72 3.31
N ILE A 38 2.54 -8.40 3.31
CA ILE A 38 3.56 -9.33 2.82
C ILE A 38 4.28 -10.08 3.94
N GLY A 39 4.04 -9.71 5.20
CA GLY A 39 4.60 -10.41 6.36
C GLY A 39 6.05 -10.10 6.64
N ARG A 40 6.61 -9.07 6.07
CA ARG A 40 8.01 -8.67 6.29
C ARG A 40 8.21 -7.23 5.87
N VAL A 41 9.36 -6.66 6.24
CA VAL A 41 9.71 -5.31 5.82
C VAL A 41 9.88 -5.29 4.31
N PRO A 42 9.17 -4.41 3.58
CA PRO A 42 9.23 -4.42 2.13
C PRO A 42 10.58 -3.92 1.61
N LEU A 43 11.06 -4.58 0.59
CA LEU A 43 12.20 -4.13 -0.19
C LEU A 43 11.68 -3.39 -1.42
N PRO A 44 12.52 -2.55 -2.07
CA PRO A 44 12.10 -1.89 -3.30
C PRO A 44 11.56 -2.90 -4.32
N GLY A 45 10.41 -2.60 -4.88
CA GLY A 45 9.74 -3.50 -5.82
C GLY A 45 8.76 -4.47 -5.18
N ALA A 46 8.75 -4.58 -3.84
CA ALA A 46 7.80 -5.45 -3.15
C ALA A 46 6.39 -4.94 -3.37
N ARG A 47 5.46 -5.85 -3.49
CA ARG A 47 4.05 -5.51 -3.67
C ARG A 47 3.16 -6.37 -2.82
N GLY A 48 2.03 -5.79 -2.42
CA GLY A 48 1.03 -6.50 -1.66
C GLY A 48 -0.30 -5.80 -1.79
N SER A 49 -1.36 -6.48 -1.41
CA SER A 49 -2.71 -5.94 -1.47
C SER A 49 -3.37 -6.12 -0.10
N ALA A 50 -4.10 -5.11 0.32
CA ALA A 50 -4.86 -5.17 1.56
C ALA A 50 -6.01 -4.18 1.50
N GLN A 51 -7.16 -4.59 2.02
CA GLN A 51 -8.33 -3.73 2.19
C GLN A 51 -8.74 -2.94 0.94
N GLY A 52 -8.56 -3.55 -0.23
CA GLY A 52 -8.98 -2.95 -1.49
C GLY A 52 -7.95 -2.08 -2.16
N VAL A 53 -6.71 -2.05 -1.65
CA VAL A 53 -5.64 -1.24 -2.20
C VAL A 53 -4.43 -2.11 -2.51
N ASP A 54 -3.85 -1.90 -3.69
CA ASP A 54 -2.58 -2.50 -4.06
C ASP A 54 -1.47 -1.51 -3.74
N LEU A 55 -0.42 -1.98 -3.12
CA LEU A 55 0.73 -1.14 -2.76
C LEU A 55 1.99 -1.74 -3.33
N VAL A 56 2.81 -0.90 -3.95
CA VAL A 56 4.10 -1.30 -4.50
C VAL A 56 5.16 -0.38 -3.90
N ALA A 57 6.18 -0.97 -3.29
CA ALA A 57 7.27 -0.21 -2.72
C ALA A 57 8.14 0.33 -3.85
N GLU A 58 8.36 1.64 -3.86
CA GLU A 58 9.23 2.25 -4.84
C GLU A 58 10.68 2.03 -4.47
N GLU A 59 11.52 1.97 -5.49
CA GLU A 59 12.95 1.87 -5.28
C GLU A 59 13.44 3.12 -4.57
N ALA A 60 14.13 2.93 -3.45
CA ALA A 60 14.69 4.03 -2.70
C ALA A 60 15.93 4.56 -3.38
N VAL A 61 16.06 5.89 -3.43
CA VAL A 61 17.25 6.53 -3.97
C VAL A 61 18.13 6.91 -2.79
N GLY A 62 19.41 6.57 -2.87
CA GLY A 62 20.37 6.96 -1.84
C GLY A 62 20.98 5.78 -1.11
N ARG A 63 21.68 6.09 -0.02
CA ARG A 63 22.47 5.11 0.73
C ARG A 63 21.63 4.15 1.56
N ARG A 64 20.44 4.56 1.91
CA ARG A 64 19.55 3.73 2.73
C ARG A 64 18.55 3.07 1.85
N ARG A 65 18.46 1.77 1.96
CA ARG A 65 17.48 1.01 1.20
C ARG A 65 16.14 0.99 1.90
N GLN A 66 15.74 2.13 2.42
CA GLN A 66 14.44 2.26 3.05
C GLN A 66 13.43 2.68 2.01
N VAL A 67 12.30 2.03 2.06
CA VAL A 67 11.18 2.40 1.20
C VAL A 67 10.56 3.66 1.78
N ALA A 68 10.68 4.76 1.05
CA ALA A 68 10.14 6.05 1.50
C ALA A 68 8.80 6.35 0.86
N THR A 69 8.55 5.81 -0.33
CA THR A 69 7.32 6.05 -1.06
C THR A 69 6.74 4.75 -1.60
N LEU A 70 5.44 4.76 -1.81
CA LEU A 70 4.71 3.64 -2.37
C LEU A 70 3.86 4.11 -3.54
N ILE A 71 3.59 3.21 -4.46
CA ILE A 71 2.58 3.43 -5.48
C ILE A 71 1.32 2.72 -5.02
N ALA A 72 0.26 3.48 -4.86
CA ALA A 72 -1.01 2.95 -4.38
C ALA A 72 -2.04 3.01 -5.49
N SER A 73 -2.80 1.93 -5.64
CA SER A 73 -3.89 1.87 -6.60
C SER A 73 -5.00 1.01 -6.02
N ARG A 74 -6.20 1.19 -6.56
CA ARG A 74 -7.32 0.36 -6.11
C ARG A 74 -7.13 -1.05 -6.66
N THR A 75 -7.29 -2.04 -5.79
CA THR A 75 -7.22 -3.44 -6.22
C THR A 75 -8.33 -3.68 -7.24
N PRO A 76 -8.00 -4.21 -8.43
CA PRO A 76 -9.04 -4.52 -9.42
C PRO A 76 -10.01 -5.54 -8.86
N GLU A 77 -11.29 -5.36 -9.14
CA GLU A 77 -12.28 -6.37 -8.77
C GLU A 77 -12.06 -7.59 -9.65
N PRO A 78 -12.23 -8.80 -9.06
CA PRO A 78 -12.13 -10.00 -9.88
C PRO A 78 -13.24 -9.98 -10.94
N ALA A 79 -12.90 -10.21 -12.14
CA ALA A 79 -13.85 -10.32 -13.21
C ALA A 79 -14.69 -11.56 -12.97
N ASP A 80 -15.90 -11.72 -12.77
CA ASP A 80 -16.51 -12.69 -12.39
C ASP A 80 -17.56 -13.23 -12.41
N HIS A 81 -17.43 -13.10 -12.44
CA HIS A 81 -17.89 -13.52 -12.13
C HIS A 81 -18.48 -14.45 -12.22
N HIS A 82 -18.83 -14.61 -12.39
CA HIS A 82 -19.27 -15.43 -12.39
C HIS A 82 -19.84 -16.02 -12.54
N GLU A 83 -19.96 -16.22 -12.68
CA GLU A 83 -20.46 -16.78 -12.75
C GLU A 83 -20.85 -16.93 -12.62
#